data_8b19d9ee1054646236d45d09ea454575
#
_entry.id   8b19d9ee1054646236d45d09ea454575
#
_cell.length_a   1.000
_cell.length_b   1.000
_cell.length_c   1.000
_cell.angle_alpha   90.00
_cell.angle_beta   90.00
_cell.angle_gamma   90.00
#
_symmetry.space_group_name_H-M   'P 1'
#
loop_
_entity.id
_entity.type
_entity.pdbx_description
1 polymer ?
#
loop_
_entity_poly.entity_id
_entity_poly.type
_entity_poly.pdbx_seq_one_letter_code
_entity_poly.pdbx_strand_id
1 'polypeptide(L)'
;MRGRPLLFPSYEADSAIFPSTTKKVAMAIFFLVALTLPLQLVPGLKWLGENVWLVILGQALIFAIGALGLNILTGMAGQVSLGHAFFMGVGAYTAVVLGGEASNSLVGLGLPMWIWLPAAGIVASLTGALVAPTAVRVRGLYLAFVTIGLVFVGDHVFRNVRNVSGGPGIGRKWPPIELKVWKEETSLLNLSADGSWFGVDVSRQAKQFVFLVVVSSLFALAHKNLARTRIGRAFAAIRDRDIAAEVMGVNEVRYKALAFALSSFFAGAAGALLAAFFGSRVPEAWDLLLSVQFIAIILIGGAGTTAGVLLGSFFVVMVPRLVETFTGWLADLTGETGPLSVVANFILATGPADFGLVGTTPVGPGLSVFQLNLVLYGALIVLFLIFEPLGLFGLWLRIRNYWKGWPFTY
;
A
#
# COMPACT_ATOMS: atom_id res chain seq x y z
N MET A 1 10.26 17.86 -32.75
CA MET A 1 11.56 17.62 -32.18
C MET A 1 11.45 16.51 -31.10
N ARG A 2 11.37 15.26 -31.53
CA ARG A 2 11.36 14.08 -30.64
C ARG A 2 12.81 13.62 -30.53
N GLY A 3 13.36 13.51 -29.32
CA GLY A 3 14.71 12.98 -29.11
C GLY A 3 15.74 13.89 -28.43
N ARG A 4 15.45 15.18 -28.20
CA ARG A 4 16.34 16.01 -27.37
C ARG A 4 16.05 15.79 -25.89
N PRO A 5 17.09 15.60 -25.02
CA PRO A 5 16.88 15.66 -23.59
C PRO A 5 16.23 17.02 -23.27
N LEU A 6 15.19 16.99 -22.39
CA LEU A 6 14.57 18.21 -21.88
C LEU A 6 15.64 19.00 -21.11
N LEU A 7 16.24 19.96 -21.76
CA LEU A 7 17.10 20.94 -21.12
C LEU A 7 16.19 21.92 -20.39
N PHE A 8 16.24 21.93 -19.09
CA PHE A 8 15.50 22.89 -18.27
C PHE A 8 16.29 24.19 -18.20
N PRO A 9 15.70 25.33 -18.61
CA PRO A 9 16.41 26.61 -18.64
C PRO A 9 16.57 27.22 -17.25
N SER A 10 15.87 26.74 -16.22
CA SER A 10 15.93 27.24 -14.85
C SER A 10 15.80 26.09 -13.83
N TYR A 11 16.35 26.31 -12.62
CA TYR A 11 16.21 25.41 -11.48
C TYR A 11 14.73 25.17 -11.11
N GLU A 12 13.88 26.20 -11.21
CA GLU A 12 12.44 26.09 -10.96
C GLU A 12 11.74 25.15 -11.95
N ALA A 13 12.12 25.18 -13.22
CA ALA A 13 11.59 24.29 -14.23
C ALA A 13 12.02 22.84 -14.01
N ASP A 14 13.24 22.59 -13.56
CA ASP A 14 13.75 21.26 -13.21
C ASP A 14 13.11 20.75 -11.91
N SER A 15 12.93 21.63 -10.93
CA SER A 15 12.28 21.31 -9.67
C SER A 15 10.75 21.25 -9.72
N ALA A 16 10.10 21.54 -10.86
CA ALA A 16 8.64 21.50 -11.01
C ALA A 16 8.06 20.08 -10.83
N ILE A 17 6.95 19.93 -10.09
CA ILE A 17 6.30 18.63 -9.83
C ILE A 17 5.91 17.95 -11.15
N PHE A 18 5.44 18.71 -12.10
CA PHE A 18 5.09 18.28 -13.46
C PHE A 18 5.78 19.20 -14.47
N PRO A 19 7.01 18.86 -14.92
CA PRO A 19 7.81 19.77 -15.74
C PRO A 19 7.30 19.95 -17.19
N SER A 20 6.36 19.12 -17.67
CA SER A 20 5.81 19.24 -19.01
C SER A 20 4.29 19.29 -19.00
N THR A 21 3.71 20.04 -19.95
CA THR A 21 2.25 20.15 -20.14
C THR A 21 1.62 18.77 -20.42
N THR A 22 2.30 17.91 -21.19
CA THR A 22 1.88 16.52 -21.44
C THR A 22 1.72 15.71 -20.17
N LYS A 23 2.63 15.85 -19.20
CA LYS A 23 2.53 15.16 -17.90
C LYS A 23 1.39 15.70 -17.05
N LYS A 24 1.13 17.02 -17.11
CA LYS A 24 -0.01 17.65 -16.41
C LYS A 24 -1.33 17.12 -16.97
N VAL A 25 -1.47 17.13 -18.31
CA VAL A 25 -2.66 16.63 -19.00
C VAL A 25 -2.87 15.14 -18.77
N ALA A 26 -1.84 14.31 -18.91
CA ALA A 26 -1.93 12.88 -18.66
C ALA A 26 -2.36 12.57 -17.22
N MET A 27 -1.84 13.32 -16.22
CA MET A 27 -2.23 13.15 -14.82
C MET A 27 -3.67 13.61 -14.58
N ALA A 28 -4.10 14.71 -15.20
CA ALA A 28 -5.49 15.18 -15.12
C ALA A 28 -6.46 14.17 -15.74
N ILE A 29 -6.14 13.61 -16.91
CA ILE A 29 -6.94 12.56 -17.55
C ILE A 29 -7.00 11.32 -16.66
N PHE A 30 -5.85 10.85 -16.13
CA PHE A 30 -5.81 9.69 -15.23
C PHE A 30 -6.70 9.91 -13.99
N PHE A 31 -6.62 11.09 -13.38
CA PHE A 31 -7.41 11.43 -12.21
C PHE A 31 -8.90 11.51 -12.54
N LEU A 32 -9.25 12.10 -13.68
CA LEU A 32 -10.62 12.18 -14.15
C LEU A 32 -11.19 10.77 -14.43
N VAL A 33 -10.43 9.91 -15.13
CA VAL A 33 -10.83 8.51 -15.37
C VAL A 33 -11.02 7.78 -14.05
N ALA A 34 -10.09 7.93 -13.09
CA ALA A 34 -10.21 7.28 -11.78
C ALA A 34 -11.46 7.75 -11.01
N LEU A 35 -11.80 9.03 -11.06
CA LEU A 35 -12.99 9.57 -10.40
C LEU A 35 -14.31 9.15 -11.09
N THR A 36 -14.29 8.96 -12.41
CA THR A 36 -15.48 8.55 -13.18
C THR A 36 -15.65 7.04 -13.29
N LEU A 37 -14.63 6.26 -12.88
CA LEU A 37 -14.65 4.80 -12.92
C LEU A 37 -15.85 4.19 -12.18
N PRO A 38 -16.20 4.62 -10.95
CA PRO A 38 -17.36 4.09 -10.23
C PRO A 38 -18.70 4.36 -10.90
N LEU A 39 -18.78 5.39 -11.74
CA LEU A 39 -19.99 5.74 -12.51
C LEU A 39 -20.13 4.91 -13.79
N GLN A 40 -19.18 4.03 -14.08
CA GLN A 40 -19.15 3.15 -15.26
C GLN A 40 -19.32 3.89 -16.61
N LEU A 41 -18.94 5.17 -16.64
CA LEU A 41 -19.09 6.03 -17.80
C LEU A 41 -18.06 5.76 -18.91
N VAL A 42 -16.93 5.13 -18.57
CA VAL A 42 -15.83 4.88 -19.52
C VAL A 42 -16.12 3.59 -20.30
N PRO A 43 -16.36 3.65 -21.62
CA PRO A 43 -16.54 2.47 -22.44
C PRO A 43 -15.30 1.56 -22.39
N GLY A 44 -15.51 0.25 -22.23
CA GLY A 44 -14.42 -0.75 -22.11
C GLY A 44 -13.85 -0.93 -20.71
N LEU A 45 -14.09 -0.02 -19.76
CA LEU A 45 -13.65 -0.14 -18.35
C LEU A 45 -14.80 -0.35 -17.36
N LYS A 46 -16.01 -0.64 -17.84
CA LYS A 46 -17.20 -0.81 -16.99
C LYS A 46 -17.01 -1.88 -15.92
N TRP A 47 -16.33 -2.97 -16.24
CA TRP A 47 -16.02 -4.07 -15.32
C TRP A 47 -15.18 -3.63 -14.12
N LEU A 48 -14.28 -2.64 -14.29
CA LEU A 48 -13.51 -2.07 -13.19
C LEU A 48 -14.36 -1.20 -12.24
N GLY A 49 -15.52 -0.73 -12.69
CA GLY A 49 -16.48 0.02 -11.89
C GLY A 49 -17.41 -0.86 -11.05
N GLU A 50 -17.32 -2.18 -11.15
CA GLU A 50 -18.07 -3.10 -10.30
C GLU A 50 -17.54 -3.07 -8.87
N ASN A 51 -18.43 -3.29 -7.89
CA ASN A 51 -18.12 -3.19 -6.46
C ASN A 51 -16.94 -4.06 -6.04
N VAL A 52 -16.77 -5.24 -6.62
CA VAL A 52 -15.65 -6.16 -6.31
C VAL A 52 -14.31 -5.52 -6.70
N TRP A 53 -14.22 -4.96 -7.90
CA TRP A 53 -13.01 -4.30 -8.38
C TRP A 53 -12.72 -3.00 -7.64
N LEU A 54 -13.75 -2.24 -7.28
CA LEU A 54 -13.61 -1.01 -6.50
C LEU A 54 -13.04 -1.29 -5.10
N VAL A 55 -13.40 -2.42 -4.48
CA VAL A 55 -12.80 -2.86 -3.21
C VAL A 55 -11.31 -3.19 -3.39
N ILE A 56 -10.95 -3.95 -4.41
CA ILE A 56 -9.55 -4.33 -4.69
C ILE A 56 -8.70 -3.08 -5.00
N LEU A 57 -9.20 -2.21 -5.86
CA LEU A 57 -8.52 -0.96 -6.21
C LEU A 57 -8.42 -0.03 -5.00
N GLY A 58 -9.46 0.04 -4.16
CA GLY A 58 -9.45 0.79 -2.90
C GLY A 58 -8.38 0.27 -1.94
N GLN A 59 -8.27 -1.05 -1.77
CA GLN A 59 -7.21 -1.67 -0.99
C GLN A 59 -5.82 -1.34 -1.57
N ALA A 60 -5.66 -1.41 -2.89
CA ALA A 60 -4.40 -1.07 -3.56
C ALA A 60 -3.98 0.38 -3.31
N LEU A 61 -4.94 1.32 -3.27
CA LEU A 61 -4.68 2.72 -2.94
C LEU A 61 -4.21 2.91 -1.49
N ILE A 62 -4.81 2.18 -0.54
CA ILE A 62 -4.37 2.19 0.87
C ILE A 62 -2.97 1.59 1.00
N PHE A 63 -2.72 0.46 0.34
CA PHE A 63 -1.39 -0.16 0.28
C PHE A 63 -0.36 0.78 -0.37
N ALA A 64 -0.76 1.56 -1.36
CA ALA A 64 0.09 2.59 -1.96
C ALA A 64 0.52 3.63 -0.92
N ILE A 65 -0.38 4.12 -0.07
CA ILE A 65 -0.04 5.07 1.01
C ILE A 65 1.01 4.46 1.95
N GLY A 66 0.77 3.24 2.45
CA GLY A 66 1.72 2.55 3.33
C GLY A 66 3.07 2.30 2.66
N ALA A 67 3.05 1.81 1.42
CA ALA A 67 4.26 1.53 0.66
C ALA A 67 5.07 2.80 0.34
N LEU A 68 4.42 3.95 0.08
CA LEU A 68 5.10 5.24 -0.03
C LEU A 68 5.81 5.60 1.28
N GLY A 69 5.22 5.31 2.43
CA GLY A 69 5.86 5.44 3.73
C GLY A 69 7.12 4.59 3.85
N LEU A 70 7.03 3.29 3.55
CA LEU A 70 8.19 2.41 3.58
C LEU A 70 9.24 2.82 2.54
N ASN A 71 8.82 3.35 1.39
CA ASN A 71 9.72 3.85 0.36
C ASN A 71 10.53 5.08 0.81
N ILE A 72 9.99 5.93 1.70
CA ILE A 72 10.77 7.02 2.32
C ILE A 72 11.94 6.42 3.11
N LEU A 73 11.68 5.40 3.91
CA LEU A 73 12.68 4.79 4.78
C LEU A 73 13.67 3.92 4.00
N THR A 74 13.15 2.96 3.22
CA THR A 74 13.99 1.96 2.53
C THR A 74 14.47 2.50 1.17
N GLY A 75 13.60 3.09 0.38
CA GLY A 75 13.94 3.52 -0.98
C GLY A 75 14.73 4.81 -1.04
N MET A 76 14.39 5.81 -0.19
CA MET A 76 15.05 7.13 -0.23
C MET A 76 16.19 7.23 0.78
N ALA A 77 16.01 6.74 2.03
CA ALA A 77 17.02 6.83 3.09
C ALA A 77 17.91 5.59 3.23
N GLY A 78 17.67 4.52 2.44
CA GLY A 78 18.50 3.32 2.39
C GLY A 78 18.43 2.45 3.64
N GLN A 79 17.40 2.60 4.47
CA GLN A 79 17.26 1.86 5.72
C GLN A 79 16.24 0.73 5.57
N VAL A 80 16.72 -0.52 5.58
CA VAL A 80 15.84 -1.68 5.46
C VAL A 80 15.06 -1.87 6.75
N SER A 81 13.73 -1.89 6.65
CA SER A 81 12.83 -2.11 7.77
C SER A 81 11.78 -3.18 7.43
N LEU A 82 11.65 -4.16 8.31
CA LEU A 82 10.62 -5.20 8.30
C LEU A 82 9.52 -4.95 9.36
N GLY A 83 9.54 -3.76 9.96
CA GLY A 83 8.63 -3.36 11.04
C GLY A 83 7.38 -2.60 10.59
N HIS A 84 7.06 -2.56 9.29
CA HIS A 84 6.03 -1.68 8.76
C HIS A 84 4.63 -2.00 9.31
N ALA A 85 4.30 -3.28 9.46
CA ALA A 85 3.04 -3.74 10.04
C ALA A 85 2.82 -3.25 11.47
N PHE A 86 3.89 -3.15 12.28
CA PHE A 86 3.81 -2.60 13.62
C PHE A 86 3.30 -1.15 13.62
N PHE A 87 3.89 -0.28 12.79
CA PHE A 87 3.47 1.12 12.70
C PHE A 87 2.06 1.28 12.12
N MET A 88 1.69 0.41 11.19
CA MET A 88 0.31 0.35 10.70
C MET A 88 -0.67 -0.04 11.80
N GLY A 89 -0.34 -1.07 12.60
CA GLY A 89 -1.13 -1.49 13.75
C GLY A 89 -1.28 -0.38 14.79
N VAL A 90 -0.20 0.32 15.14
CA VAL A 90 -0.23 1.47 16.05
C VAL A 90 -1.20 2.55 15.55
N GLY A 91 -1.10 2.91 14.27
CA GLY A 91 -2.02 3.89 13.67
C GLY A 91 -3.47 3.41 13.65
N ALA A 92 -3.69 2.15 13.30
CA ALA A 92 -4.99 1.53 13.30
C ALA A 92 -5.63 1.57 14.71
N TYR A 93 -4.93 1.09 15.74
CA TYR A 93 -5.46 1.11 17.11
C TYR A 93 -5.62 2.53 17.67
N THR A 94 -4.81 3.49 17.25
CA THR A 94 -5.04 4.90 17.56
C THR A 94 -6.37 5.39 16.97
N ALA A 95 -6.63 5.06 15.70
CA ALA A 95 -7.88 5.43 15.03
C ALA A 95 -9.10 4.81 15.73
N VAL A 96 -9.01 3.56 16.16
CA VAL A 96 -10.14 2.89 16.83
C VAL A 96 -10.39 3.40 18.25
N VAL A 97 -9.36 3.82 18.98
CA VAL A 97 -9.52 4.46 20.29
C VAL A 97 -10.13 5.85 20.15
N LEU A 98 -9.69 6.62 19.17
CA LEU A 98 -10.19 7.99 18.97
C LEU A 98 -11.55 8.03 18.28
N GLY A 99 -11.77 7.23 17.24
CA GLY A 99 -12.95 7.28 16.39
C GLY A 99 -14.00 6.21 16.69
N GLY A 100 -13.64 5.14 17.41
CA GLY A 100 -14.56 4.06 17.75
C GLY A 100 -15.54 4.43 18.86
N GLU A 101 -16.67 3.74 18.91
CA GLU A 101 -17.64 3.87 19.99
C GLU A 101 -17.18 3.12 21.25
N ALA A 102 -17.42 3.72 22.41
CA ALA A 102 -17.19 3.07 23.70
C ALA A 102 -18.24 1.96 23.92
N SER A 103 -17.80 0.84 24.45
CA SER A 103 -18.66 -0.26 24.91
C SER A 103 -18.20 -0.68 26.32
N ASN A 104 -18.96 -1.53 27.01
CA ASN A 104 -18.67 -1.94 28.40
C ASN A 104 -17.21 -2.44 28.63
N SER A 105 -16.56 -2.96 27.62
CA SER A 105 -15.18 -3.47 27.69
C SER A 105 -14.20 -2.78 26.73
N LEU A 106 -14.66 -1.89 25.85
CA LEU A 106 -13.87 -1.29 24.78
C LEU A 106 -13.80 0.23 24.93
N VAL A 107 -12.59 0.78 24.85
CA VAL A 107 -12.35 2.22 24.90
C VAL A 107 -12.61 2.85 23.53
N GLY A 108 -13.38 3.96 23.49
CA GLY A 108 -13.64 4.74 22.28
C GLY A 108 -14.10 6.15 22.63
N LEU A 109 -13.67 7.14 21.85
CA LEU A 109 -14.01 8.55 22.05
C LEU A 109 -15.05 9.07 21.06
N GLY A 110 -15.36 8.32 19.99
CA GLY A 110 -16.32 8.70 18.95
C GLY A 110 -15.96 9.98 18.19
N LEU A 111 -14.66 10.28 18.04
CA LEU A 111 -14.21 11.49 17.35
C LEU A 111 -14.36 11.35 15.84
N PRO A 112 -14.59 12.45 15.11
CA PRO A 112 -14.74 12.43 13.66
C PRO A 112 -13.42 12.09 12.92
N MET A 113 -13.55 11.61 11.68
CA MET A 113 -12.44 11.10 10.86
C MET A 113 -11.32 12.13 10.66
N TRP A 114 -11.63 13.40 10.51
CA TRP A 114 -10.63 14.46 10.31
C TRP A 114 -9.73 14.69 11.54
N ILE A 115 -10.10 14.13 12.73
CA ILE A 115 -9.26 14.10 13.94
C ILE A 115 -8.50 12.77 14.03
N TRP A 116 -9.23 11.62 13.97
CA TRP A 116 -8.58 10.33 14.22
C TRP A 116 -7.59 9.92 13.11
N LEU A 117 -7.82 10.33 11.85
CA LEU A 117 -6.92 9.96 10.75
C LEU A 117 -5.54 10.66 10.86
N PRO A 118 -5.44 11.99 11.02
CA PRO A 118 -4.15 12.63 11.27
C PRO A 118 -3.51 12.18 12.58
N ALA A 119 -4.29 11.99 13.64
CA ALA A 119 -3.79 11.53 14.93
C ALA A 119 -3.16 10.13 14.85
N ALA A 120 -3.75 9.22 14.08
CA ALA A 120 -3.19 7.89 13.81
C ALA A 120 -1.80 7.99 13.16
N GLY A 121 -1.64 8.87 12.17
CA GLY A 121 -0.35 9.15 11.58
C GLY A 121 0.65 9.76 12.56
N ILE A 122 0.22 10.75 13.37
CA ILE A 122 1.09 11.44 14.34
C ILE A 122 1.55 10.46 15.43
N VAL A 123 0.68 9.67 16.02
CA VAL A 123 1.05 8.69 17.06
C VAL A 123 2.01 7.65 16.50
N ALA A 124 1.75 7.11 15.31
CA ALA A 124 2.67 6.22 14.63
C ALA A 124 4.03 6.90 14.32
N SER A 125 4.02 8.18 13.95
CA SER A 125 5.23 8.98 13.72
C SER A 125 6.06 9.14 15.00
N LEU A 126 5.41 9.41 16.13
CA LEU A 126 6.07 9.50 17.44
C LEU A 126 6.70 8.16 17.85
N THR A 127 5.99 7.05 17.67
CA THR A 127 6.56 5.71 17.91
C THR A 127 7.73 5.41 16.98
N GLY A 128 7.66 5.82 15.71
CA GLY A 128 8.78 5.73 14.77
C GLY A 128 9.99 6.56 15.19
N ALA A 129 9.76 7.77 15.69
CA ALA A 129 10.82 8.63 16.23
C ALA A 129 11.48 8.03 17.49
N LEU A 130 10.71 7.33 18.36
CA LEU A 130 11.23 6.60 19.52
C LEU A 130 12.11 5.41 19.13
N VAL A 131 11.80 4.75 18.02
CA VAL A 131 12.59 3.62 17.50
C VAL A 131 13.83 4.10 16.75
N ALA A 132 13.83 5.32 16.21
CA ALA A 132 14.89 5.85 15.37
C ALA A 132 16.31 5.80 15.99
N PRO A 133 16.54 5.98 17.32
CA PRO A 133 17.87 5.83 17.92
C PRO A 133 18.50 4.44 17.69
N THR A 134 17.70 3.41 17.56
CA THR A 134 18.20 2.07 17.23
C THR A 134 18.79 2.02 15.82
N ALA A 135 18.16 2.71 14.87
CA ALA A 135 18.58 2.78 13.46
C ALA A 135 19.90 3.57 13.27
N VAL A 136 20.25 4.43 14.21
CA VAL A 136 21.53 5.15 14.18
C VAL A 136 22.67 4.25 14.66
N ARG A 137 22.40 3.43 15.68
CA ARG A 137 23.39 2.52 16.28
C ARG A 137 23.61 1.24 15.50
N VAL A 138 22.57 0.80 14.79
CA VAL A 138 22.54 -0.48 14.10
C VAL A 138 22.42 -0.25 12.59
N ARG A 139 23.35 -0.79 11.81
CA ARG A 139 23.45 -0.54 10.36
C ARG A 139 23.07 -1.78 9.54
N GLY A 140 22.56 -1.57 8.35
CA GLY A 140 22.32 -2.61 7.34
C GLY A 140 21.27 -3.63 7.79
N LEU A 141 21.56 -4.91 7.61
CA LEU A 141 20.63 -6.01 7.89
C LEU A 141 20.29 -6.16 9.39
N TYR A 142 21.15 -5.73 10.28
CA TYR A 142 20.85 -5.79 11.73
C TYR A 142 19.66 -4.89 12.11
N LEU A 143 19.45 -3.78 11.39
CA LEU A 143 18.27 -2.95 11.60
C LEU A 143 16.99 -3.68 11.21
N ALA A 144 17.02 -4.51 10.16
CA ALA A 144 15.89 -5.34 9.77
C ALA A 144 15.50 -6.30 10.91
N PHE A 145 16.46 -6.95 11.58
CA PHE A 145 16.18 -7.81 12.75
C PHE A 145 15.54 -7.06 13.91
N VAL A 146 16.02 -5.85 14.22
CA VAL A 146 15.42 -5.01 15.28
C VAL A 146 13.97 -4.68 14.92
N THR A 147 13.70 -4.34 13.67
CA THR A 147 12.34 -3.98 13.22
C THR A 147 11.41 -5.20 13.13
N ILE A 148 11.92 -6.42 12.86
CA ILE A 148 11.15 -7.67 13.03
C ILE A 148 10.75 -7.84 14.49
N GLY A 149 11.69 -7.62 15.43
CA GLY A 149 11.39 -7.67 16.86
C GLY A 149 10.23 -6.75 17.25
N LEU A 150 10.14 -5.54 16.64
CA LEU A 150 9.01 -4.64 16.87
C LEU A 150 7.67 -5.23 16.41
N VAL A 151 7.63 -5.99 15.31
CA VAL A 151 6.39 -6.64 14.85
C VAL A 151 5.92 -7.66 15.88
N PHE A 152 6.83 -8.50 16.42
CA PHE A 152 6.48 -9.47 17.46
C PHE A 152 6.04 -8.80 18.75
N VAL A 153 6.71 -7.73 19.17
CA VAL A 153 6.28 -6.92 20.33
C VAL A 153 4.90 -6.32 20.07
N GLY A 154 4.67 -5.79 18.88
CA GLY A 154 3.37 -5.24 18.47
C GLY A 154 2.28 -6.31 18.48
N ASP A 155 2.50 -7.45 17.86
CA ASP A 155 1.55 -8.57 17.87
C ASP A 155 1.18 -8.98 19.29
N HIS A 156 2.18 -9.13 20.19
CA HIS A 156 1.93 -9.42 21.59
C HIS A 156 1.08 -8.33 22.28
N VAL A 157 1.42 -7.05 22.09
CA VAL A 157 0.70 -5.93 22.71
C VAL A 157 -0.73 -5.87 22.17
N PHE A 158 -0.92 -5.96 20.85
CA PHE A 158 -2.23 -5.87 20.22
C PHE A 158 -3.16 -7.01 20.63
N ARG A 159 -2.65 -8.22 20.85
CA ARG A 159 -3.45 -9.36 21.36
C ARG A 159 -3.81 -9.23 22.82
N ASN A 160 -2.94 -8.67 23.65
CA ASN A 160 -3.13 -8.65 25.11
C ASN A 160 -3.90 -7.43 25.60
N VAL A 161 -3.87 -6.27 24.89
CA VAL A 161 -4.61 -5.08 25.31
C VAL A 161 -6.06 -5.17 24.82
N ARG A 162 -6.84 -6.08 25.43
CA ARG A 162 -8.21 -6.42 25.02
C ARG A 162 -9.17 -5.23 24.99
N ASN A 163 -8.99 -4.28 25.89
CA ASN A 163 -9.84 -3.06 25.97
C ASN A 163 -9.70 -2.18 24.69
N VAL A 164 -8.61 -2.34 23.93
CA VAL A 164 -8.35 -1.60 22.70
C VAL A 164 -8.64 -2.47 21.50
N SER A 165 -8.19 -3.72 21.48
CA SER A 165 -8.24 -4.60 20.31
C SER A 165 -9.50 -5.45 20.19
N GLY A 166 -10.23 -5.66 21.28
CA GLY A 166 -11.32 -6.64 21.36
C GLY A 166 -10.85 -8.07 21.65
N GLY A 167 -9.55 -8.33 21.61
CA GLY A 167 -8.96 -9.63 21.87
C GLY A 167 -8.63 -10.46 20.63
N PRO A 168 -7.81 -11.53 20.82
CA PRO A 168 -7.35 -12.38 19.74
C PRO A 168 -8.50 -13.13 19.06
N GLY A 169 -8.48 -13.23 17.74
CA GLY A 169 -9.48 -13.93 16.93
C GLY A 169 -10.85 -13.25 16.83
N ILE A 170 -11.18 -12.32 17.72
CA ILE A 170 -12.48 -11.62 17.73
C ILE A 170 -12.35 -10.26 17.05
N GLY A 171 -11.33 -9.47 17.43
CA GLY A 171 -11.18 -8.11 16.97
C GLY A 171 -12.28 -7.19 17.47
N ARG A 172 -12.42 -6.02 16.86
CA ARG A 172 -13.51 -5.07 17.14
C ARG A 172 -13.95 -4.36 15.87
N LYS A 173 -15.14 -3.73 15.93
CA LYS A 173 -15.64 -2.87 14.87
C LYS A 173 -14.83 -1.57 14.84
N TRP A 174 -14.43 -1.14 13.64
CA TRP A 174 -13.63 0.06 13.40
C TRP A 174 -14.54 1.25 13.09
N PRO A 175 -14.05 2.47 13.34
CA PRO A 175 -14.83 3.67 13.04
C PRO A 175 -15.12 3.74 11.54
N PRO A 176 -16.34 4.11 11.15
CA PRO A 176 -16.71 4.26 9.76
C PRO A 176 -15.97 5.42 9.10
N ILE A 177 -15.78 5.34 7.78
CA ILE A 177 -15.23 6.44 6.99
C ILE A 177 -16.36 7.44 6.74
N GLU A 178 -16.51 8.43 7.63
CA GLU A 178 -17.55 9.44 7.57
C GLU A 178 -16.99 10.83 7.89
N LEU A 179 -17.39 11.82 7.11
CA LEU A 179 -17.11 13.22 7.40
C LEU A 179 -18.26 13.82 8.22
N LYS A 180 -18.11 13.83 9.55
CA LYS A 180 -19.00 14.50 10.50
C LYS A 180 -18.37 15.82 10.94
N VAL A 181 -19.16 16.86 11.17
CA VAL A 181 -18.62 18.15 11.62
C VAL A 181 -18.13 18.07 13.06
N TRP A 182 -18.90 17.51 13.95
CA TRP A 182 -18.58 17.27 15.37
C TRP A 182 -19.70 16.39 15.91
N LYS A 183 -19.60 15.53 16.75
CA LYS A 183 -20.60 14.67 17.43
C LYS A 183 -22.09 14.77 16.99
N GLU A 184 -22.40 15.47 15.89
CA GLU A 184 -23.73 15.54 15.31
C GLU A 184 -24.06 14.23 14.59
N GLU A 185 -25.32 13.80 14.72
CA GLU A 185 -25.82 12.58 14.05
C GLU A 185 -25.84 12.73 12.53
N THR A 186 -25.86 13.97 12.02
CA THR A 186 -25.91 14.26 10.58
C THR A 186 -24.49 14.28 9.99
N SER A 187 -24.14 13.26 9.22
CA SER A 187 -22.89 13.24 8.46
C SER A 187 -22.99 14.13 7.22
N LEU A 188 -22.03 15.06 7.03
CA LEU A 188 -21.92 15.86 5.80
C LEU A 188 -21.71 14.96 4.57
N LEU A 189 -20.95 13.88 4.74
CA LEU A 189 -20.64 12.88 3.70
C LEU A 189 -20.58 11.52 4.38
N ASN A 190 -21.61 10.70 4.20
CA ASN A 190 -21.60 9.31 4.64
C ASN A 190 -20.99 8.43 3.52
N LEU A 191 -19.74 8.03 3.73
CA LEU A 191 -19.01 7.15 2.83
C LEU A 191 -19.17 5.67 3.21
N SER A 192 -19.88 5.39 4.30
CA SER A 192 -20.04 4.04 4.85
C SER A 192 -21.37 3.40 4.55
N ALA A 193 -22.30 4.11 3.91
CA ALA A 193 -23.60 3.62 3.48
C ALA A 193 -23.87 3.92 2.01
N ASP A 194 -24.69 3.10 1.37
CA ASP A 194 -25.23 3.37 0.04
C ASP A 194 -26.09 4.66 0.07
N GLY A 195 -26.20 5.34 -1.04
CA GLY A 195 -27.01 6.55 -1.13
C GLY A 195 -26.70 7.35 -2.40
N SER A 196 -27.52 8.37 -2.69
CA SER A 196 -27.38 9.16 -3.90
C SER A 196 -26.38 10.32 -3.76
N TRP A 197 -25.54 10.53 -4.77
CA TRP A 197 -24.74 11.73 -4.98
C TRP A 197 -25.21 12.42 -6.26
N PHE A 198 -25.61 13.68 -6.16
CA PHE A 198 -26.09 14.47 -7.30
C PHE A 198 -27.21 13.79 -8.11
N GLY A 199 -28.08 13.01 -7.44
CA GLY A 199 -29.19 12.30 -8.08
C GLY A 199 -28.83 10.96 -8.74
N VAL A 200 -27.60 10.50 -8.60
CA VAL A 200 -27.15 9.17 -9.06
C VAL A 200 -26.95 8.27 -7.84
N ASP A 201 -27.51 7.07 -7.88
CA ASP A 201 -27.29 6.07 -6.82
C ASP A 201 -25.84 5.58 -6.87
N VAL A 202 -25.13 5.77 -5.76
CA VAL A 202 -23.71 5.44 -5.63
C VAL A 202 -23.53 4.47 -4.48
N SER A 203 -22.91 3.33 -4.77
CA SER A 203 -22.62 2.32 -3.76
C SER A 203 -21.58 2.82 -2.73
N ARG A 204 -21.60 2.22 -1.53
CA ARG A 204 -20.60 2.47 -0.49
C ARG A 204 -19.18 2.33 -1.02
N GLN A 205 -18.92 1.26 -1.80
CA GLN A 205 -17.61 0.96 -2.37
C GLN A 205 -17.13 2.06 -3.33
N ALA A 206 -18.04 2.59 -4.13
CA ALA A 206 -17.76 3.69 -5.05
C ALA A 206 -17.38 4.98 -4.32
N LYS A 207 -18.13 5.33 -3.26
CA LYS A 207 -17.83 6.51 -2.42
C LYS A 207 -16.48 6.39 -1.72
N GLN A 208 -16.20 5.23 -1.12
CA GLN A 208 -14.93 4.96 -0.46
C GLN A 208 -13.75 4.97 -1.45
N PHE A 209 -13.95 4.42 -2.65
CA PHE A 209 -12.93 4.44 -3.69
C PHE A 209 -12.57 5.87 -4.11
N VAL A 210 -13.56 6.72 -4.41
CA VAL A 210 -13.34 8.13 -4.76
C VAL A 210 -12.57 8.86 -3.64
N PHE A 211 -12.97 8.67 -2.39
CA PHE A 211 -12.27 9.23 -1.24
C PHE A 211 -10.81 8.76 -1.18
N LEU A 212 -10.56 7.45 -1.37
CA LEU A 212 -9.22 6.88 -1.34
C LEU A 212 -8.35 7.36 -2.51
N VAL A 213 -8.92 7.59 -3.70
CA VAL A 213 -8.21 8.21 -4.83
C VAL A 213 -7.70 9.60 -4.45
N VAL A 214 -8.54 10.42 -3.81
CA VAL A 214 -8.14 11.75 -3.37
C VAL A 214 -7.04 11.67 -2.31
N VAL A 215 -7.25 10.89 -1.24
CA VAL A 215 -6.30 10.77 -0.13
C VAL A 215 -4.97 10.19 -0.62
N SER A 216 -4.97 9.10 -1.38
CA SER A 216 -3.74 8.50 -1.90
C SER A 216 -2.97 9.44 -2.84
N SER A 217 -3.68 10.25 -3.61
CA SER A 217 -3.08 11.29 -4.46
C SER A 217 -2.40 12.37 -3.64
N LEU A 218 -2.99 12.80 -2.52
CA LEU A 218 -2.37 13.75 -1.60
C LEU A 218 -1.08 13.18 -0.99
N PHE A 219 -1.10 11.93 -0.53
CA PHE A 219 0.08 11.24 -0.01
C PHE A 219 1.16 11.05 -1.09
N ALA A 220 0.78 10.69 -2.31
CA ALA A 220 1.71 10.56 -3.44
C ALA A 220 2.35 11.91 -3.82
N LEU A 221 1.58 13.00 -3.80
CA LEU A 221 2.10 14.35 -4.01
C LEU A 221 3.03 14.79 -2.88
N ALA A 222 2.69 14.51 -1.61
CA ALA A 222 3.53 14.78 -0.46
C ALA A 222 4.86 14.03 -0.56
N HIS A 223 4.84 12.72 -0.88
CA HIS A 223 6.02 11.90 -1.09
C HIS A 223 6.89 12.43 -2.23
N LYS A 224 6.29 12.77 -3.37
CA LYS A 224 7.00 13.30 -4.53
C LYS A 224 7.60 14.67 -4.25
N ASN A 225 6.91 15.50 -3.47
CA ASN A 225 7.43 16.79 -3.05
C ASN A 225 8.59 16.62 -2.06
N LEU A 226 8.45 15.73 -1.08
CA LEU A 226 9.52 15.40 -0.12
C LEU A 226 10.82 15.03 -0.83
N ALA A 227 10.78 14.20 -1.86
CA ALA A 227 11.94 13.78 -2.64
C ALA A 227 12.76 14.93 -3.24
N ARG A 228 12.15 16.11 -3.44
CA ARG A 228 12.77 17.31 -4.03
C ARG A 228 13.28 18.31 -3.01
N THR A 229 12.83 18.20 -1.78
CA THR A 229 13.25 19.09 -0.68
C THR A 229 14.70 18.86 -0.26
N ARG A 230 15.22 19.72 0.58
CA ARG A 230 16.53 19.51 1.23
C ARG A 230 16.55 18.21 2.03
N ILE A 231 15.41 17.82 2.61
CA ILE A 231 15.28 16.57 3.38
C ILE A 231 15.45 15.36 2.46
N GLY A 232 14.79 15.33 1.31
CA GLY A 232 14.91 14.24 0.35
C GLY A 232 16.33 14.09 -0.22
N ARG A 233 17.01 15.20 -0.48
CA ARG A 233 18.41 15.18 -0.90
C ARG A 233 19.35 14.66 0.20
N ALA A 234 19.09 15.02 1.47
CA ALA A 234 19.85 14.49 2.59
C ALA A 234 19.63 12.98 2.76
N PHE A 235 18.40 12.48 2.55
CA PHE A 235 18.10 11.05 2.55
C PHE A 235 18.90 10.32 1.45
N ALA A 236 18.91 10.83 0.24
CA ALA A 236 19.67 10.25 -0.86
C ALA A 236 21.19 10.23 -0.57
N ALA A 237 21.73 11.31 0.01
CA ALA A 237 23.14 11.38 0.40
C ALA A 237 23.49 10.31 1.45
N ILE A 238 22.63 10.12 2.47
CA ILE A 238 22.82 9.09 3.51
C ILE A 238 22.72 7.69 2.92
N ARG A 239 21.78 7.46 2.01
CA ARG A 239 21.60 6.16 1.33
C ARG A 239 22.83 5.78 0.51
N ASP A 240 23.38 6.74 -0.23
CA ASP A 240 24.50 6.47 -1.14
C ASP A 240 25.80 6.28 -0.35
N ARG A 241 26.13 7.17 0.61
CA ARG A 241 27.29 7.06 1.51
C ARG A 241 27.08 7.90 2.78
N ASP A 242 26.73 7.27 3.88
CA ASP A 242 26.43 7.91 5.18
C ASP A 242 27.63 8.71 5.73
N ILE A 243 28.85 8.14 5.71
CA ILE A 243 30.07 8.80 6.18
C ILE A 243 30.38 10.06 5.34
N ALA A 244 30.27 9.98 4.02
CA ALA A 244 30.52 11.13 3.16
C ALA A 244 29.47 12.24 3.38
N ALA A 245 28.21 11.87 3.60
CA ALA A 245 27.14 12.82 3.92
C ALA A 245 27.42 13.55 5.23
N GLU A 246 27.92 12.85 6.26
CA GLU A 246 28.28 13.43 7.55
C GLU A 246 29.43 14.45 7.42
N VAL A 247 30.47 14.11 6.68
CA VAL A 247 31.59 15.03 6.39
C VAL A 247 31.12 16.30 5.66
N MET A 248 30.08 16.19 4.82
CA MET A 248 29.46 17.33 4.13
C MET A 248 28.42 18.07 4.99
N GLY A 249 28.35 17.79 6.31
CA GLY A 249 27.50 18.48 7.28
C GLY A 249 26.07 17.99 7.39
N VAL A 250 25.74 16.82 6.82
CA VAL A 250 24.43 16.17 6.98
C VAL A 250 24.41 15.44 8.31
N ASN A 251 23.58 15.86 9.26
CA ASN A 251 23.43 15.17 10.55
C ASN A 251 22.68 13.84 10.38
N GLU A 252 23.41 12.74 10.36
CA GLU A 252 22.89 11.38 10.12
C GLU A 252 21.78 11.02 11.11
N VAL A 253 21.98 11.28 12.41
CA VAL A 253 21.03 10.96 13.48
C VAL A 253 19.67 11.62 13.25
N ARG A 254 19.71 12.92 12.98
CA ARG A 254 18.50 13.72 12.78
C ARG A 254 17.72 13.27 11.55
N TYR A 255 18.42 13.05 10.43
CA TYR A 255 17.75 12.67 9.19
C TYR A 255 17.26 11.21 9.21
N LYS A 256 17.98 10.28 9.83
CA LYS A 256 17.48 8.92 10.04
C LYS A 256 16.24 8.92 10.92
N ALA A 257 16.22 9.67 12.02
CA ALA A 257 15.04 9.81 12.88
C ALA A 257 13.85 10.41 12.11
N LEU A 258 14.09 11.42 11.28
CA LEU A 258 13.04 12.02 10.45
C LEU A 258 12.51 11.03 9.40
N ALA A 259 13.37 10.20 8.80
CA ALA A 259 12.95 9.17 7.86
C ALA A 259 12.02 8.13 8.53
N PHE A 260 12.36 7.67 9.76
CA PHE A 260 11.51 6.80 10.54
C PHE A 260 10.17 7.46 10.88
N ALA A 261 10.19 8.70 11.38
CA ALA A 261 8.99 9.44 11.76
C ALA A 261 8.03 9.63 10.56
N LEU A 262 8.56 10.05 9.40
CA LEU A 262 7.75 10.24 8.19
C LEU A 262 7.23 8.91 7.65
N SER A 263 8.08 7.88 7.59
CA SER A 263 7.66 6.54 7.17
C SER A 263 6.52 6.00 8.04
N SER A 264 6.66 6.12 9.36
CA SER A 264 5.66 5.66 10.32
C SER A 264 4.37 6.50 10.27
N PHE A 265 4.45 7.80 9.95
CA PHE A 265 3.26 8.62 9.71
C PHE A 265 2.40 8.06 8.57
N PHE A 266 3.03 7.77 7.42
CA PHE A 266 2.35 7.17 6.28
C PHE A 266 1.80 5.77 6.63
N ALA A 267 2.59 4.95 7.33
CA ALA A 267 2.18 3.64 7.79
C ALA A 267 0.96 3.70 8.71
N GLY A 268 0.99 4.60 9.70
CA GLY A 268 -0.13 4.78 10.64
C GLY A 268 -1.42 5.25 9.96
N ALA A 269 -1.32 6.20 9.04
CA ALA A 269 -2.45 6.65 8.24
C ALA A 269 -3.01 5.51 7.35
N ALA A 270 -2.14 4.74 6.69
CA ALA A 270 -2.55 3.58 5.89
C ALA A 270 -3.20 2.49 6.75
N GLY A 271 -2.66 2.21 7.93
CA GLY A 271 -3.23 1.22 8.86
C GLY A 271 -4.61 1.62 9.34
N ALA A 272 -4.81 2.87 9.71
CA ALA A 272 -6.10 3.43 10.11
C ALA A 272 -7.14 3.34 8.98
N LEU A 273 -6.76 3.73 7.77
CA LEU A 273 -7.62 3.63 6.59
C LEU A 273 -7.94 2.18 6.23
N LEU A 274 -6.96 1.27 6.32
CA LEU A 274 -7.14 -0.15 6.01
C LEU A 274 -8.15 -0.81 6.95
N ALA A 275 -8.05 -0.51 8.23
CA ALA A 275 -8.95 -1.01 9.24
C ALA A 275 -10.37 -0.45 9.08
N ALA A 276 -10.52 0.87 8.89
CA ALA A 276 -11.80 1.51 8.66
C ALA A 276 -12.47 1.04 7.34
N PHE A 277 -11.70 0.78 6.30
CA PHE A 277 -12.19 0.31 5.00
C PHE A 277 -12.83 -1.07 5.09
N PHE A 278 -12.19 -2.02 5.79
CA PHE A 278 -12.75 -3.35 6.01
C PHE A 278 -13.80 -3.42 7.13
N GLY A 279 -13.84 -2.41 8.00
CA GLY A 279 -14.83 -2.28 9.09
C GLY A 279 -14.63 -3.22 10.27
N SER A 280 -13.85 -4.28 10.16
CA SER A 280 -13.45 -5.18 11.24
C SER A 280 -12.10 -5.82 10.91
N ARG A 281 -11.23 -5.89 11.91
CA ARG A 281 -9.95 -6.60 11.80
C ARG A 281 -9.55 -7.20 13.14
N VAL A 282 -8.92 -8.35 13.05
CA VAL A 282 -8.35 -9.04 14.22
C VAL A 282 -6.90 -8.57 14.45
N PRO A 283 -6.40 -8.64 15.69
CA PRO A 283 -5.02 -8.25 16.02
C PRO A 283 -3.96 -8.97 15.18
N GLU A 284 -4.20 -10.23 14.83
CA GLU A 284 -3.32 -11.10 14.05
C GLU A 284 -3.03 -10.59 12.63
N ALA A 285 -3.85 -9.67 12.12
CA ALA A 285 -3.66 -9.11 10.78
C ALA A 285 -2.45 -8.14 10.66
N TRP A 286 -1.85 -7.73 11.78
CA TRP A 286 -0.69 -6.83 11.83
C TRP A 286 0.61 -7.62 12.01
N ASP A 287 0.78 -8.66 11.24
CA ASP A 287 1.86 -9.64 11.32
C ASP A 287 3.09 -9.29 10.44
N LEU A 288 4.09 -10.17 10.52
CA LEU A 288 5.30 -10.04 9.71
C LEU A 288 5.01 -10.20 8.22
N LEU A 289 4.02 -11.03 7.84
CA LEU A 289 3.67 -11.27 6.45
C LEU A 289 3.19 -9.98 5.78
N LEU A 290 2.41 -9.16 6.48
CA LEU A 290 2.00 -7.84 6.00
C LEU A 290 3.23 -6.95 5.74
N SER A 291 4.24 -6.95 6.62
CA SER A 291 5.49 -6.21 6.39
C SER A 291 6.23 -6.69 5.15
N VAL A 292 6.30 -8.00 4.93
CA VAL A 292 6.92 -8.60 3.74
C VAL A 292 6.17 -8.21 2.47
N GLN A 293 4.84 -8.16 2.49
CA GLN A 293 4.04 -7.67 1.34
C GLN A 293 4.40 -6.23 0.97
N PHE A 294 4.61 -5.35 1.95
CA PHE A 294 5.02 -3.96 1.68
C PHE A 294 6.43 -3.87 1.08
N ILE A 295 7.35 -4.74 1.50
CA ILE A 295 8.67 -4.84 0.86
C ILE A 295 8.53 -5.35 -0.58
N ALA A 296 7.70 -6.37 -0.81
CA ALA A 296 7.41 -6.86 -2.15
C ALA A 296 6.89 -5.73 -3.07
N ILE A 297 5.97 -4.89 -2.58
CA ILE A 297 5.46 -3.74 -3.33
C ILE A 297 6.59 -2.81 -3.78
N ILE A 298 7.53 -2.48 -2.88
CA ILE A 298 8.62 -1.57 -3.19
C ILE A 298 9.60 -2.19 -4.17
N LEU A 299 9.97 -3.45 -3.97
CA LEU A 299 10.94 -4.15 -4.82
C LEU A 299 10.38 -4.39 -6.23
N ILE A 300 9.16 -4.91 -6.32
CA ILE A 300 8.49 -5.16 -7.60
C ILE A 300 8.16 -3.83 -8.30
N GLY A 301 7.74 -2.83 -7.55
CA GLY A 301 7.39 -1.52 -8.10
C GLY A 301 8.59 -0.72 -8.58
N GLY A 302 9.68 -0.74 -7.83
CA GLY A 302 10.90 0.03 -8.03
C GLY A 302 11.17 0.99 -6.87
N ALA A 303 12.09 0.59 -5.98
CA ALA A 303 12.45 1.36 -4.79
C ALA A 303 12.98 2.76 -5.14
N GLY A 304 12.68 3.74 -4.29
CA GLY A 304 13.10 5.13 -4.48
C GLY A 304 12.23 5.94 -5.43
N THR A 305 11.21 5.35 -6.08
CA THR A 305 10.35 6.05 -7.03
C THR A 305 8.88 6.09 -6.57
N THR A 306 8.22 7.24 -6.68
CA THR A 306 6.80 7.37 -6.34
C THR A 306 5.91 6.56 -7.29
N ALA A 307 6.16 6.66 -8.60
CA ALA A 307 5.36 5.99 -9.61
C ALA A 307 5.53 4.46 -9.56
N GLY A 308 6.76 3.98 -9.31
CA GLY A 308 7.04 2.57 -9.15
C GLY A 308 6.25 1.97 -7.98
N VAL A 309 6.28 2.62 -6.82
CA VAL A 309 5.54 2.16 -5.64
C VAL A 309 4.03 2.10 -5.90
N LEU A 310 3.46 3.09 -6.58
CA LEU A 310 2.04 3.05 -6.98
C LEU A 310 1.76 1.84 -7.89
N LEU A 311 2.56 1.62 -8.93
CA LEU A 311 2.40 0.46 -9.81
C LEU A 311 2.57 -0.86 -9.06
N GLY A 312 3.56 -0.95 -8.18
CA GLY A 312 3.81 -2.13 -7.34
C GLY A 312 2.65 -2.45 -6.41
N SER A 313 2.02 -1.42 -5.79
CA SER A 313 0.87 -1.64 -4.91
C SER A 313 -0.34 -2.19 -5.65
N PHE A 314 -0.66 -1.66 -6.81
CA PHE A 314 -1.72 -2.22 -7.67
C PHE A 314 -1.40 -3.65 -8.09
N PHE A 315 -0.17 -3.89 -8.54
CA PHE A 315 0.26 -5.22 -8.99
C PHE A 315 0.15 -6.26 -7.86
N VAL A 316 0.75 -5.99 -6.70
CA VAL A 316 0.79 -6.94 -5.58
C VAL A 316 -0.61 -7.22 -5.01
N VAL A 317 -1.48 -6.22 -4.92
CA VAL A 317 -2.86 -6.41 -4.44
C VAL A 317 -3.72 -7.15 -5.47
N MET A 318 -3.44 -7.03 -6.77
CA MET A 318 -4.17 -7.75 -7.81
C MET A 318 -3.77 -9.23 -7.92
N VAL A 319 -2.56 -9.61 -7.55
CA VAL A 319 -2.06 -11.00 -7.69
C VAL A 319 -2.98 -12.03 -7.03
N PRO A 320 -3.41 -11.90 -5.75
CA PRO A 320 -4.32 -12.86 -5.13
C PRO A 320 -5.62 -13.02 -5.92
N ARG A 321 -6.17 -11.93 -6.41
CA ARG A 321 -7.42 -11.95 -7.17
C ARG A 321 -7.25 -12.64 -8.52
N LEU A 322 -6.13 -12.40 -9.20
CA LEU A 322 -5.81 -13.10 -10.43
C LEU A 322 -5.68 -14.61 -10.20
N VAL A 323 -5.03 -15.01 -9.10
CA VAL A 323 -4.90 -16.41 -8.71
C VAL A 323 -6.26 -17.03 -8.41
N GLU A 324 -7.11 -16.37 -7.62
CA GLU A 324 -8.48 -16.82 -7.31
C GLU A 324 -9.32 -16.97 -8.60
N THR A 325 -9.25 -16.00 -9.49
CA THR A 325 -9.98 -16.04 -10.77
C THR A 325 -9.48 -17.18 -11.65
N PHE A 326 -8.15 -17.36 -11.71
CA PHE A 326 -7.53 -18.43 -12.49
C PHE A 326 -7.84 -19.83 -11.93
N THR A 327 -7.77 -20.00 -10.60
CA THR A 327 -8.12 -21.27 -9.95
C THR A 327 -9.63 -21.58 -10.06
N GLY A 328 -10.49 -20.55 -10.01
CA GLY A 328 -11.93 -20.69 -10.27
C GLY A 328 -12.20 -21.15 -11.70
N TRP A 329 -11.58 -20.51 -12.68
CA TRP A 329 -11.69 -20.90 -14.09
C TRP A 329 -11.19 -22.33 -14.33
N LEU A 330 -10.07 -22.73 -13.71
CA LEU A 330 -9.60 -24.11 -13.75
C LEU A 330 -10.60 -25.10 -13.11
N ALA A 331 -11.24 -24.71 -12.01
CA ALA A 331 -12.23 -25.54 -11.34
C ALA A 331 -13.45 -25.79 -12.23
N ASP A 332 -13.89 -24.78 -12.97
CA ASP A 332 -14.99 -24.95 -13.94
C ASP A 332 -14.63 -25.96 -15.04
N LEU A 333 -13.36 -25.95 -15.48
CA LEU A 333 -12.87 -26.89 -16.50
C LEU A 333 -12.74 -28.34 -16.01
N THR A 334 -12.58 -28.59 -14.70
CA THR A 334 -12.53 -29.98 -14.18
C THR A 334 -13.83 -30.74 -14.36
N GLY A 335 -14.96 -30.02 -14.46
CA GLY A 335 -16.29 -30.58 -14.73
C GLY A 335 -16.62 -30.87 -16.20
N GLU A 336 -15.74 -30.40 -17.14
CA GLU A 336 -15.97 -30.59 -18.58
C GLU A 336 -15.21 -31.80 -19.13
N THR A 337 -15.70 -32.37 -20.24
CA THR A 337 -15.04 -33.47 -20.97
C THR A 337 -14.19 -32.88 -22.10
N GLY A 338 -12.88 -32.82 -21.92
CA GLY A 338 -11.99 -32.28 -22.95
C GLY A 338 -10.50 -32.40 -22.58
N PRO A 339 -9.57 -32.14 -23.50
CA PRO A 339 -8.13 -32.24 -23.23
C PRO A 339 -7.65 -31.23 -22.16
N LEU A 340 -8.34 -30.12 -22.00
CA LEU A 340 -8.07 -29.11 -20.98
C LEU A 340 -8.47 -29.58 -19.57
N SER A 341 -9.49 -30.47 -19.44
CA SER A 341 -9.89 -31.02 -18.14
C SER A 341 -8.81 -31.92 -17.52
N VAL A 342 -8.03 -32.62 -18.34
CA VAL A 342 -6.91 -33.45 -17.87
C VAL A 342 -5.82 -32.57 -17.23
N VAL A 343 -5.51 -31.42 -17.86
CA VAL A 343 -4.55 -30.46 -17.33
C VAL A 343 -5.12 -29.79 -16.07
N ALA A 344 -6.39 -29.43 -16.07
CA ALA A 344 -7.05 -28.83 -14.92
C ALA A 344 -7.07 -29.79 -13.71
N ASN A 345 -7.39 -31.05 -13.90
CA ASN A 345 -7.39 -32.09 -12.84
C ASN A 345 -5.97 -32.42 -12.33
N PHE A 346 -4.94 -32.25 -13.14
CA PHE A 346 -3.55 -32.39 -12.70
C PHE A 346 -3.09 -31.21 -11.83
N ILE A 347 -3.55 -30.01 -12.18
CA ILE A 347 -3.18 -28.78 -11.44
C ILE A 347 -4.03 -28.60 -10.19
N LEU A 348 -5.34 -28.87 -10.27
CA LEU A 348 -6.30 -28.54 -9.23
C LEU A 348 -6.91 -29.79 -8.59
N ALA A 349 -6.80 -29.90 -7.26
CA ALA A 349 -7.55 -30.88 -6.47
C ALA A 349 -8.85 -30.21 -5.98
N THR A 350 -9.99 -30.71 -6.42
CA THR A 350 -11.31 -30.20 -6.05
C THR A 350 -11.90 -30.93 -4.84
N GLY A 351 -11.41 -32.13 -4.54
CA GLY A 351 -11.82 -32.93 -3.38
C GLY A 351 -10.66 -33.27 -2.44
N PRO A 352 -10.95 -33.67 -1.20
CA PRO A 352 -9.92 -34.00 -0.22
C PRO A 352 -9.12 -35.28 -0.56
N ALA A 353 -9.63 -36.11 -1.47
CA ALA A 353 -8.99 -37.33 -1.95
C ALA A 353 -8.32 -37.16 -3.33
N ASP A 354 -8.50 -36.01 -3.98
CA ASP A 354 -7.99 -35.78 -5.33
C ASP A 354 -6.51 -35.36 -5.26
N PHE A 355 -5.75 -35.85 -6.24
CA PHE A 355 -4.37 -35.45 -6.40
C PHE A 355 -4.29 -34.20 -7.28
N GLY A 356 -3.72 -33.13 -6.79
CA GLY A 356 -3.45 -31.90 -7.55
C GLY A 356 -2.37 -31.07 -6.89
N LEU A 357 -1.73 -30.22 -7.67
CA LEU A 357 -0.71 -29.30 -7.18
C LEU A 357 -1.30 -28.20 -6.26
N VAL A 358 -2.53 -27.79 -6.54
CA VAL A 358 -3.24 -26.74 -5.78
C VAL A 358 -4.59 -27.29 -5.32
N GLY A 359 -4.86 -27.27 -4.02
CA GLY A 359 -6.14 -27.65 -3.43
C GLY A 359 -7.05 -26.45 -3.24
N THR A 360 -8.31 -26.56 -3.70
CA THR A 360 -9.37 -25.57 -3.39
C THR A 360 -9.87 -25.75 -1.97
N THR A 361 -9.70 -26.94 -1.39
CA THR A 361 -10.02 -27.23 0.01
C THR A 361 -8.75 -27.12 0.87
N PRO A 362 -8.86 -26.68 2.15
CA PRO A 362 -7.71 -26.57 3.04
C PRO A 362 -7.10 -27.91 3.47
N VAL A 363 -7.73 -29.04 3.09
CA VAL A 363 -7.34 -30.40 3.49
C VAL A 363 -7.01 -31.19 2.21
N GLY A 364 -5.74 -31.50 2.01
CA GLY A 364 -5.27 -32.28 0.87
C GLY A 364 -3.74 -32.19 0.73
N PRO A 365 -3.11 -33.05 -0.09
CA PRO A 365 -1.67 -33.07 -0.29
C PRO A 365 -1.12 -31.88 -1.12
N GLY A 366 -1.99 -31.10 -1.78
CA GLY A 366 -1.61 -29.95 -2.60
C GLY A 366 -1.44 -28.65 -1.80
N LEU A 367 -0.85 -27.65 -2.43
CA LEU A 367 -0.77 -26.28 -1.90
C LEU A 367 -2.16 -25.65 -1.83
N SER A 368 -2.56 -25.12 -0.69
CA SER A 368 -3.77 -24.30 -0.65
C SER A 368 -3.62 -23.03 -1.50
N VAL A 369 -4.72 -22.43 -1.96
CA VAL A 369 -4.71 -21.18 -2.72
C VAL A 369 -3.96 -20.06 -1.94
N PHE A 370 -4.08 -20.06 -0.61
CA PHE A 370 -3.33 -19.13 0.24
C PHE A 370 -1.81 -19.39 0.18
N GLN A 371 -1.37 -20.64 0.28
CA GLN A 371 0.05 -21.00 0.18
C GLN A 371 0.59 -20.72 -1.23
N LEU A 372 -0.19 -20.96 -2.28
CA LEU A 372 0.16 -20.60 -3.64
C LEU A 372 0.43 -19.10 -3.78
N ASN A 373 -0.41 -18.25 -3.21
CA ASN A 373 -0.17 -16.80 -3.18
C ASN A 373 1.17 -16.43 -2.52
N LEU A 374 1.52 -17.07 -1.41
CA LEU A 374 2.81 -16.84 -0.74
C LEU A 374 4.01 -17.24 -1.60
N VAL A 375 3.92 -18.41 -2.25
CA VAL A 375 4.96 -18.89 -3.17
C VAL A 375 5.09 -17.93 -4.36
N LEU A 376 3.97 -17.47 -4.91
CA LEU A 376 3.99 -16.51 -6.02
C LEU A 376 4.61 -15.17 -5.61
N TYR A 377 4.31 -14.63 -4.43
CA TYR A 377 4.98 -13.42 -3.95
C TYR A 377 6.49 -13.61 -3.84
N GLY A 378 6.93 -14.71 -3.21
CA GLY A 378 8.36 -15.01 -3.12
C GLY A 378 9.02 -15.15 -4.50
N ALA A 379 8.41 -15.91 -5.39
CA ALA A 379 8.90 -16.11 -6.75
C ALA A 379 8.95 -14.79 -7.56
N LEU A 380 7.90 -13.97 -7.46
CA LEU A 380 7.87 -12.66 -8.12
C LEU A 380 8.96 -11.72 -7.62
N ILE A 381 9.20 -11.66 -6.30
CA ILE A 381 10.28 -10.85 -5.74
C ILE A 381 11.62 -11.29 -6.33
N VAL A 382 11.92 -12.60 -6.31
CA VAL A 382 13.17 -13.14 -6.83
C VAL A 382 13.30 -12.87 -8.33
N LEU A 383 12.23 -13.07 -9.10
CA LEU A 383 12.21 -12.83 -10.54
C LEU A 383 12.47 -11.35 -10.86
N PHE A 384 11.83 -10.42 -10.18
CA PHE A 384 12.07 -9.00 -10.39
C PHE A 384 13.48 -8.59 -9.97
N LEU A 385 14.02 -9.13 -8.88
CA LEU A 385 15.39 -8.82 -8.44
C LEU A 385 16.44 -9.30 -9.46
N ILE A 386 16.20 -10.44 -10.14
CA ILE A 386 17.12 -10.99 -11.12
C ILE A 386 17.02 -10.26 -12.47
N PHE A 387 15.80 -10.10 -12.99
CA PHE A 387 15.57 -9.62 -14.36
C PHE A 387 15.38 -8.12 -14.46
N GLU A 388 14.77 -7.48 -13.44
CA GLU A 388 14.43 -6.06 -13.44
C GLU A 388 14.71 -5.41 -12.07
N PRO A 389 15.98 -5.09 -11.78
CA PRO A 389 16.35 -4.50 -10.48
C PRO A 389 15.73 -3.12 -10.23
N LEU A 390 15.25 -2.43 -11.28
CA LEU A 390 14.48 -1.19 -11.17
C LEU A 390 12.96 -1.42 -11.09
N GLY A 391 12.53 -2.69 -11.07
CA GLY A 391 11.12 -3.10 -10.97
C GLY A 391 10.27 -2.65 -12.16
N LEU A 392 8.96 -2.60 -11.96
CA LEU A 392 7.97 -2.16 -12.98
C LEU A 392 8.27 -0.74 -13.50
N PHE A 393 8.84 0.11 -12.67
CA PHE A 393 9.25 1.45 -13.10
C PHE A 393 10.40 1.40 -14.12
N GLY A 394 11.32 0.43 -14.01
CA GLY A 394 12.38 0.17 -14.98
C GLY A 394 11.82 -0.20 -16.35
N LEU A 395 10.85 -1.12 -16.38
CA LEU A 395 10.14 -1.49 -17.61
C LEU A 395 9.46 -0.26 -18.25
N TRP A 396 8.76 0.54 -17.45
CA TRP A 396 8.17 1.79 -17.94
C TRP A 396 9.21 2.75 -18.53
N LEU A 397 10.39 2.87 -17.91
CA LEU A 397 11.48 3.71 -18.42
C LEU A 397 12.01 3.19 -19.77
N ARG A 398 12.16 1.88 -19.94
CA ARG A 398 12.58 1.27 -21.24
C ARG A 398 11.55 1.56 -22.33
N ILE A 399 10.27 1.30 -22.07
CA ILE A 399 9.18 1.57 -23.03
C ILE A 399 9.19 3.07 -23.40
N ARG A 400 9.22 3.95 -22.39
CA ARG A 400 9.24 5.39 -22.63
C ARG A 400 10.45 5.85 -23.44
N ASN A 401 11.62 5.31 -23.15
CA ASN A 401 12.87 5.69 -23.85
C ASN A 401 12.86 5.18 -25.28
N TYR A 402 12.35 3.96 -25.53
CA TYR A 402 12.13 3.44 -26.87
C TYR A 402 11.26 4.37 -27.72
N TRP A 403 10.08 4.76 -27.19
CA TRP A 403 9.18 5.68 -27.91
C TRP A 403 9.77 7.08 -28.11
N LYS A 404 10.65 7.53 -27.22
CA LYS A 404 11.33 8.83 -27.37
C LYS A 404 12.48 8.77 -28.39
N GLY A 405 13.13 7.64 -28.48
CA GLY A 405 14.25 7.42 -29.42
C GLY A 405 13.80 7.07 -30.85
N TRP A 406 12.56 6.55 -31.02
CA TRP A 406 12.06 6.17 -32.32
C TRP A 406 11.91 7.40 -33.25
N PRO A 407 12.39 7.38 -34.55
CA PRO A 407 12.93 6.22 -35.28
C PRO A 407 14.45 6.02 -35.18
N PHE A 408 15.15 6.78 -34.34
CA PHE A 408 16.62 6.74 -34.19
C PHE A 408 17.02 5.93 -32.94
N THR A 409 16.70 4.64 -32.92
CA THR A 409 17.23 3.71 -31.92
C THR A 409 18.53 3.10 -32.46
N TYR A 410 19.68 3.54 -31.89
CA TYR A 410 20.95 2.83 -31.99
C TYR A 410 21.13 1.95 -30.77
#